data_edca76cbe2f57bbb3384ec6e4a4c71ac
#
_entry.id   edca76cbe2f57bbb3384ec6e4a4c71ac
#
_cell.length_a   1.000
_cell.length_b   1.000
_cell.length_c   1.000
_cell.angle_alpha   90.00
_cell.angle_beta   90.00
_cell.angle_gamma   90.00
#
_symmetry.space_group_name_H-M   'P 1'
#
loop_
_entity.id
_entity.type
_entity.pdbx_description
1 polymer ?
#
loop_
_entity_poly.entity_id
_entity_poly.type
_entity_poly.pdbx_seq_one_letter_code
_entity_poly.pdbx_strand_id
1 'polypeptide(L)'
;RSLVASNRTLGQYTPTPEPVRANSPERVNVAKQLKDFKGQAAVAQAEAFDASPANIDARTQRFTLGTGLKVALLPNSTRGEAVQANLVLRFGTDKSLANWGEVPSAMAALLDKGTQQLGRQQIQDKLDALQSQVAMAASAGQLTVSIVSKRAHFAEVLALVVDMLRQPAWPADVLEEVRRQALASIEEQRKEPEAVLEEALSRHDNPYPKGDVRYARTFDEMVADWQSVSLVQIKAYHERFISASQAEFAAVGDFDAQAVKAVLDRSLSTWTKPEPYERVAQPLVKETP
;
A
#
# COMPACT_ATOMS: atom_id res chain seq x y z
N ARG A 1 -24.97 -4.01 -0.59
CA ARG A 1 -25.96 -5.11 -0.43
C ARG A 1 -26.42 -5.31 1.02
N SER A 2 -25.93 -4.53 1.97
CA SER A 2 -26.28 -4.65 3.41
C SER A 2 -27.60 -3.96 3.78
N LEU A 3 -28.13 -3.07 2.94
CA LEU A 3 -29.38 -2.34 3.18
C LEU A 3 -30.51 -2.91 2.30
N VAL A 4 -31.11 -3.99 2.77
CA VAL A 4 -32.30 -4.58 2.14
C VAL A 4 -33.51 -4.40 3.06
N ALA A 5 -34.69 -4.17 2.48
CA ALA A 5 -35.91 -3.90 3.24
C ALA A 5 -36.27 -5.02 4.24
N SER A 6 -35.94 -6.27 3.91
CA SER A 6 -36.15 -7.45 4.77
C SER A 6 -35.19 -7.55 5.96
N ASN A 7 -34.10 -6.77 5.96
CA ASN A 7 -33.07 -6.79 7.01
C ASN A 7 -32.98 -5.44 7.74
N ARG A 8 -34.07 -4.70 7.80
CA ARG A 8 -34.13 -3.44 8.55
C ARG A 8 -34.97 -3.57 9.80
N THR A 9 -34.56 -2.95 10.88
CA THR A 9 -35.39 -2.71 12.06
C THR A 9 -35.83 -1.26 12.01
N LEU A 10 -37.15 -1.03 12.05
CA LEU A 10 -37.75 0.29 12.12
C LEU A 10 -38.21 0.54 13.55
N GLY A 11 -37.69 1.54 14.21
CA GLY A 11 -38.13 2.03 15.50
C GLY A 11 -39.04 3.26 15.30
N GLN A 12 -40.28 3.21 15.79
CA GLN A 12 -41.16 4.35 15.82
C GLN A 12 -41.40 4.76 17.28
N TYR A 13 -41.11 6.01 17.61
CA TYR A 13 -41.43 6.58 18.90
C TYR A 13 -42.79 7.32 18.81
N THR A 14 -43.77 6.86 19.59
CA THR A 14 -45.05 7.52 19.74
C THR A 14 -45.27 7.90 21.19
N PRO A 15 -45.31 9.20 21.55
CA PRO A 15 -45.57 9.61 22.93
C PRO A 15 -46.97 9.17 23.34
N THR A 16 -47.08 8.47 24.46
CA THR A 16 -48.34 8.08 25.03
C THR A 16 -48.36 8.37 26.54
N PRO A 17 -49.48 8.74 27.16
CA PRO A 17 -49.59 8.98 28.58
C PRO A 17 -49.33 7.74 29.43
N GLU A 18 -49.65 6.56 28.88
CA GLU A 18 -49.45 5.26 29.51
C GLU A 18 -48.66 4.34 28.59
N PRO A 19 -47.33 4.34 28.65
CA PRO A 19 -46.52 3.51 27.79
C PRO A 19 -46.60 2.03 28.15
N VAL A 20 -47.05 1.21 27.18
CA VAL A 20 -46.97 -0.25 27.28
C VAL A 20 -45.53 -0.62 27.00
N ARG A 21 -44.79 -1.03 28.03
CA ARG A 21 -43.39 -1.46 27.90
C ARG A 21 -43.34 -2.91 27.44
N ALA A 22 -42.56 -3.21 26.40
CA ALA A 22 -42.25 -4.57 26.05
C ALA A 22 -41.52 -5.25 27.23
N ASN A 23 -41.81 -6.52 27.43
CA ASN A 23 -41.07 -7.30 28.43
C ASN A 23 -39.59 -7.28 28.13
N SER A 24 -38.78 -7.08 29.17
CA SER A 24 -37.33 -7.22 28.98
C SER A 24 -37.02 -8.62 28.50
N PRO A 25 -36.21 -8.78 27.46
CA PRO A 25 -35.81 -10.12 27.01
C PRO A 25 -35.15 -10.88 28.17
N GLU A 26 -35.35 -12.20 28.22
CA GLU A 26 -34.69 -13.03 29.21
C GLU A 26 -33.17 -12.77 29.20
N ARG A 27 -32.60 -12.61 30.41
CA ARG A 27 -31.15 -12.45 30.51
C ARG A 27 -30.46 -13.70 30.00
N VAL A 28 -29.69 -13.54 28.95
CA VAL A 28 -28.87 -14.63 28.42
C VAL A 28 -27.94 -15.14 29.53
N ASN A 29 -28.00 -16.42 29.81
CA ASN A 29 -27.06 -17.03 30.75
C ASN A 29 -25.71 -17.22 30.05
N VAL A 30 -24.86 -16.22 30.16
CA VAL A 30 -23.52 -16.18 29.56
C VAL A 30 -22.67 -17.38 29.98
N ALA A 31 -22.76 -17.79 31.25
CA ALA A 31 -22.03 -18.95 31.75
C ALA A 31 -22.45 -20.26 31.06
N LYS A 32 -23.73 -20.39 30.71
CA LYS A 32 -24.24 -21.56 29.96
C LYS A 32 -23.78 -21.53 28.50
N GLN A 33 -23.76 -20.35 27.88
CA GLN A 33 -23.28 -20.21 26.50
C GLN A 33 -21.77 -20.38 26.38
N LEU A 34 -21.01 -19.99 27.40
CA LEU A 34 -19.55 -20.11 27.42
C LEU A 34 -19.04 -21.42 28.04
N LYS A 35 -19.94 -22.34 28.42
CA LYS A 35 -19.53 -23.60 29.07
C LYS A 35 -18.53 -24.43 28.25
N ASP A 36 -18.67 -24.41 26.94
CA ASP A 36 -17.81 -25.14 26.00
C ASP A 36 -16.77 -24.25 25.29
N PHE A 37 -16.72 -22.96 25.68
CA PHE A 37 -15.76 -22.01 25.14
C PHE A 37 -14.37 -22.29 25.72
N LYS A 38 -13.49 -22.87 24.91
CA LYS A 38 -12.11 -23.21 25.28
C LYS A 38 -11.11 -22.05 25.18
N GLY A 39 -11.59 -20.83 24.90
CA GLY A 39 -10.73 -19.70 24.58
C GLY A 39 -10.16 -19.79 23.15
N GLN A 40 -9.46 -18.75 22.76
CA GLN A 40 -8.63 -18.81 21.54
C GLN A 40 -7.37 -19.63 21.85
N ALA A 41 -6.85 -20.33 20.83
CA ALA A 41 -5.54 -20.99 20.93
C ALA A 41 -4.49 -19.98 21.44
N ALA A 42 -3.59 -20.48 22.29
CA ALA A 42 -2.54 -19.62 22.86
C ALA A 42 -1.78 -18.95 21.69
N VAL A 43 -1.73 -17.62 21.74
CA VAL A 43 -0.95 -16.85 20.75
C VAL A 43 0.52 -17.23 20.92
N ALA A 44 1.19 -17.62 19.82
CA ALA A 44 2.60 -17.94 19.83
C ALA A 44 3.39 -16.81 20.48
N GLN A 45 4.26 -17.15 21.43
CA GLN A 45 5.10 -16.18 22.12
C GLN A 45 6.26 -15.77 21.18
N ALA A 46 6.62 -14.48 21.22
CA ALA A 46 7.80 -14.01 20.53
C ALA A 46 9.07 -14.54 21.21
N GLU A 47 10.15 -14.70 20.44
CA GLU A 47 11.48 -14.89 21.02
C GLU A 47 11.94 -13.62 21.73
N ALA A 48 12.83 -13.76 22.72
CA ALA A 48 13.56 -12.63 23.28
C ALA A 48 14.58 -12.12 22.26
N PHE A 49 14.18 -11.15 21.43
CA PHE A 49 15.01 -10.64 20.35
C PHE A 49 15.91 -9.51 20.83
N ASP A 50 17.23 -9.69 20.67
CA ASP A 50 18.21 -8.62 20.87
C ASP A 50 18.19 -7.67 19.66
N ALA A 51 17.72 -6.44 19.86
CA ALA A 51 17.64 -5.40 18.83
C ALA A 51 18.96 -4.65 18.57
N SER A 52 20.09 -5.13 19.11
CA SER A 52 21.38 -4.51 18.82
C SER A 52 21.74 -4.59 17.32
N PRO A 53 22.39 -3.56 16.76
CA PRO A 53 22.81 -3.55 15.37
C PRO A 53 23.66 -4.78 14.98
N ALA A 54 24.53 -5.24 15.89
CA ALA A 54 25.38 -6.40 15.67
C ALA A 54 24.57 -7.69 15.50
N ASN A 55 23.56 -7.92 16.35
CA ASN A 55 22.70 -9.08 16.25
C ASN A 55 21.81 -9.05 15.00
N ILE A 56 21.23 -7.88 14.69
CA ILE A 56 20.44 -7.69 13.47
C ILE A 56 21.29 -8.01 12.24
N ASP A 57 22.51 -7.46 12.16
CA ASP A 57 23.41 -7.68 11.04
C ASP A 57 23.79 -9.14 10.88
N ALA A 58 24.17 -9.80 11.98
CA ALA A 58 24.57 -11.21 12.00
C ALA A 58 23.43 -12.16 11.58
N ARG A 59 22.17 -11.84 11.92
CA ARG A 59 20.99 -12.66 11.62
C ARG A 59 20.37 -12.38 10.28
N THR A 60 20.64 -11.21 9.67
CA THR A 60 20.04 -10.83 8.39
C THR A 60 20.69 -11.60 7.24
N GLN A 61 19.89 -12.39 6.55
CA GLN A 61 20.30 -13.08 5.32
C GLN A 61 20.22 -12.09 4.15
N ARG A 62 21.36 -11.82 3.49
CA ARG A 62 21.42 -10.90 2.35
C ARG A 62 21.85 -11.63 1.09
N PHE A 63 21.16 -11.37 0.00
CA PHE A 63 21.54 -11.87 -1.33
C PHE A 63 20.98 -10.95 -2.43
N THR A 64 21.43 -11.16 -3.66
CA THR A 64 20.98 -10.41 -4.83
C THR A 64 20.49 -11.39 -5.89
N LEU A 65 19.32 -11.10 -6.49
CA LEU A 65 18.79 -11.87 -7.61
C LEU A 65 19.44 -11.44 -8.95
N GLY A 66 19.25 -12.25 -9.99
CA GLY A 66 19.79 -11.99 -11.32
C GLY A 66 19.36 -10.67 -11.97
N THR A 67 18.24 -10.09 -11.55
CA THR A 67 17.78 -8.75 -11.98
C THR A 67 18.51 -7.59 -11.32
N GLY A 68 19.31 -7.84 -10.28
CA GLY A 68 19.89 -6.81 -9.42
C GLY A 68 19.05 -6.51 -8.17
N LEU A 69 17.88 -7.14 -7.98
CA LEU A 69 17.06 -7.00 -6.77
C LEU A 69 17.86 -7.45 -5.54
N LYS A 70 18.06 -6.53 -4.60
CA LYS A 70 18.73 -6.80 -3.32
C LYS A 70 17.70 -7.26 -2.30
N VAL A 71 18.02 -8.35 -1.61
CA VAL A 71 17.12 -8.97 -0.62
C VAL A 71 17.79 -8.99 0.75
N ALA A 72 17.02 -8.61 1.78
CA ALA A 72 17.40 -8.70 3.18
C ALA A 72 16.29 -9.39 3.96
N LEU A 73 16.55 -10.55 4.54
CA LEU A 73 15.59 -11.35 5.29
C LEU A 73 16.07 -11.49 6.74
N LEU A 74 15.23 -11.09 7.70
CA LEU A 74 15.48 -11.25 9.13
C LEU A 74 14.35 -12.10 9.75
N PRO A 75 14.43 -13.44 9.62
CA PRO A 75 13.45 -14.32 10.24
C PRO A 75 13.65 -14.34 11.77
N ASN A 76 12.56 -14.12 12.50
CA ASN A 76 12.51 -14.19 13.95
C ASN A 76 11.09 -14.53 14.39
N SER A 77 10.94 -15.28 15.49
CA SER A 77 9.63 -15.59 16.04
C SER A 77 8.98 -14.34 16.63
N THR A 78 7.78 -14.03 16.15
CA THR A 78 7.01 -12.86 16.61
C THR A 78 5.72 -13.31 17.30
N ARG A 79 5.22 -12.48 18.20
CA ARG A 79 3.91 -12.73 18.81
C ARG A 79 2.82 -12.74 17.72
N GLY A 80 2.09 -13.86 17.64
CA GLY A 80 1.03 -14.04 16.66
C GLY A 80 1.55 -14.23 15.23
N GLU A 81 2.79 -14.71 15.07
CA GLU A 81 3.37 -15.09 13.78
C GLU A 81 3.34 -13.94 12.73
N ALA A 82 3.52 -12.70 13.21
CA ALA A 82 3.45 -11.52 12.35
C ALA A 82 4.68 -11.39 11.46
N VAL A 83 4.46 -10.97 10.22
CA VAL A 83 5.48 -10.66 9.22
C VAL A 83 5.26 -9.26 8.69
N GLN A 84 6.31 -8.48 8.57
CA GLN A 84 6.33 -7.21 7.87
C GLN A 84 7.35 -7.25 6.75
N ALA A 85 6.98 -6.76 5.56
CA ALA A 85 7.89 -6.66 4.45
C ALA A 85 7.67 -5.40 3.62
N ASN A 86 8.74 -4.93 2.99
CA ASN A 86 8.71 -3.84 2.04
C ASN A 86 9.43 -4.25 0.76
N LEU A 87 8.79 -3.98 -0.38
CA LEU A 87 9.39 -4.04 -1.70
C LEU A 87 9.46 -2.62 -2.25
N VAL A 88 10.66 -2.16 -2.54
CA VAL A 88 10.90 -0.84 -3.13
C VAL A 88 11.45 -1.02 -4.53
N LEU A 89 10.70 -0.55 -5.53
CA LEU A 89 11.13 -0.52 -6.93
C LEU A 89 11.64 0.89 -7.24
N ARG A 90 12.89 1.01 -7.69
CA ARG A 90 13.52 2.27 -8.08
C ARG A 90 13.69 2.32 -9.57
N PHE A 91 13.41 3.47 -10.19
CA PHE A 91 13.41 3.59 -11.64
C PHE A 91 13.57 5.04 -12.10
N GLY A 92 13.99 5.18 -13.34
CA GLY A 92 14.05 6.46 -14.04
C GLY A 92 15.17 7.39 -13.57
N THR A 93 15.26 8.52 -14.23
CA THR A 93 16.17 9.64 -13.96
C THR A 93 15.35 10.91 -13.81
N ASP A 94 15.93 12.01 -13.36
CA ASP A 94 15.25 13.32 -13.32
C ASP A 94 14.63 13.70 -14.68
N LYS A 95 15.32 13.39 -15.79
CA LYS A 95 14.84 13.66 -17.15
C LYS A 95 13.73 12.73 -17.59
N SER A 96 13.85 11.43 -17.34
CA SER A 96 12.86 10.46 -17.80
C SER A 96 11.56 10.50 -16.99
N LEU A 97 11.65 10.97 -15.74
CA LEU A 97 10.51 11.15 -14.83
C LEU A 97 9.84 12.53 -14.98
N ALA A 98 10.38 13.41 -15.80
CA ALA A 98 9.80 14.73 -16.04
C ALA A 98 8.44 14.65 -16.76
N ASN A 99 7.54 15.60 -16.45
CA ASN A 99 6.23 15.79 -17.10
C ASN A 99 5.20 14.65 -16.96
N TRP A 100 5.34 13.76 -15.99
CA TRP A 100 4.33 12.74 -15.74
C TRP A 100 3.21 13.16 -14.77
N GLY A 101 3.33 14.32 -14.11
CA GLY A 101 2.30 14.86 -13.21
C GLY A 101 1.85 13.85 -12.15
N GLU A 102 0.54 13.57 -12.08
CA GLU A 102 -0.05 12.63 -11.13
C GLU A 102 -0.19 11.18 -11.64
N VAL A 103 0.37 10.88 -12.82
CA VAL A 103 0.35 9.53 -13.38
C VAL A 103 0.95 8.47 -12.43
N PRO A 104 2.10 8.71 -11.74
CA PRO A 104 2.63 7.75 -10.77
C PRO A 104 1.70 7.48 -9.60
N SER A 105 1.07 8.52 -9.05
CA SER A 105 0.11 8.40 -7.93
C SER A 105 -1.13 7.61 -8.35
N ALA A 106 -1.68 7.93 -9.53
CA ALA A 106 -2.83 7.24 -10.09
C ALA A 106 -2.50 5.76 -10.40
N MET A 107 -1.31 5.49 -10.95
CA MET A 107 -0.84 4.12 -11.18
C MET A 107 -0.81 3.32 -9.87
N ALA A 108 -0.17 3.85 -8.83
CA ALA A 108 -0.07 3.15 -7.55
C ALA A 108 -1.44 2.86 -6.94
N ALA A 109 -2.39 3.81 -7.05
CA ALA A 109 -3.75 3.66 -6.55
C ALA A 109 -4.58 2.60 -7.29
N LEU A 110 -4.17 2.19 -8.51
CA LEU A 110 -4.87 1.19 -9.30
C LEU A 110 -4.25 -0.21 -9.23
N LEU A 111 -2.99 -0.35 -8.80
CA LEU A 111 -2.28 -1.64 -8.82
C LEU A 111 -2.96 -2.74 -8.00
N ASP A 112 -3.59 -2.40 -6.89
CA ASP A 112 -4.32 -3.33 -6.01
C ASP A 112 -5.82 -3.46 -6.35
N LYS A 113 -6.29 -2.82 -7.43
CA LYS A 113 -7.71 -2.78 -7.80
C LYS A 113 -8.12 -3.84 -8.83
N GLY A 114 -7.22 -4.73 -9.19
CA GLY A 114 -7.47 -5.85 -10.07
C GLY A 114 -6.21 -6.35 -10.75
N THR A 115 -6.18 -7.65 -11.04
CA THR A 115 -5.21 -8.27 -11.95
C THR A 115 -5.95 -8.81 -13.18
N GLN A 116 -5.21 -9.32 -14.16
CA GLN A 116 -5.83 -9.97 -15.31
C GLN A 116 -6.71 -11.18 -14.93
N GLN A 117 -6.50 -11.75 -13.74
CA GLN A 117 -7.20 -12.95 -13.27
C GLN A 117 -8.21 -12.67 -12.16
N LEU A 118 -7.97 -11.66 -11.33
CA LEU A 118 -8.77 -11.34 -10.14
C LEU A 118 -9.32 -9.93 -10.21
N GLY A 119 -10.61 -9.78 -9.95
CA GLY A 119 -11.22 -8.46 -9.77
C GLY A 119 -10.91 -7.85 -8.40
N ARG A 120 -11.21 -6.56 -8.24
CA ARG A 120 -10.98 -5.79 -6.99
C ARG A 120 -11.52 -6.51 -5.74
N GLN A 121 -12.79 -6.96 -5.78
CA GLN A 121 -13.42 -7.63 -4.64
C GLN A 121 -12.73 -8.96 -4.31
N GLN A 122 -12.34 -9.72 -5.34
CA GLN A 122 -11.65 -11.00 -5.13
C GLN A 122 -10.26 -10.83 -4.50
N ILE A 123 -9.54 -9.75 -4.85
CA ILE A 123 -8.26 -9.41 -4.21
C ILE A 123 -8.50 -9.07 -2.74
N GLN A 124 -9.51 -8.23 -2.44
CA GLN A 124 -9.84 -7.85 -1.07
C GLN A 124 -10.25 -9.07 -0.24
N ASP A 125 -11.18 -9.88 -0.73
CA ASP A 125 -11.65 -11.09 -0.05
C ASP A 125 -10.48 -12.07 0.21
N LYS A 126 -9.54 -12.16 -0.74
CA LYS A 126 -8.35 -13.00 -0.61
C LYS A 126 -7.40 -12.47 0.45
N LEU A 127 -7.12 -11.16 0.48
CA LEU A 127 -6.27 -10.55 1.50
C LEU A 127 -6.89 -10.68 2.90
N ASP A 128 -8.21 -10.50 3.02
CA ASP A 128 -8.94 -10.67 4.27
C ASP A 128 -8.88 -12.13 4.77
N ALA A 129 -9.11 -13.10 3.87
CA ALA A 129 -8.97 -14.52 4.20
C ALA A 129 -7.56 -14.91 4.65
N LEU A 130 -6.54 -14.28 4.05
CA LEU A 130 -5.13 -14.44 4.39
C LEU A 130 -4.70 -13.56 5.59
N GLN A 131 -5.62 -12.85 6.23
CA GLN A 131 -5.34 -11.94 7.36
C GLN A 131 -4.16 -10.99 7.08
N SER A 132 -4.13 -10.44 5.87
CA SER A 132 -3.00 -9.67 5.36
C SER A 132 -3.42 -8.31 4.83
N GLN A 133 -2.49 -7.37 4.87
CA GLN A 133 -2.68 -6.02 4.35
C GLN A 133 -1.54 -5.69 3.37
N VAL A 134 -1.90 -5.07 2.27
CA VAL A 134 -0.96 -4.58 1.26
C VAL A 134 -1.28 -3.11 0.98
N ALA A 135 -0.26 -2.28 0.98
CA ALA A 135 -0.37 -0.87 0.61
C ALA A 135 0.68 -0.55 -0.45
N MET A 136 0.29 0.23 -1.46
CA MET A 136 1.16 0.65 -2.55
C MET A 136 1.16 2.16 -2.67
N ALA A 137 2.35 2.75 -2.77
CA ALA A 137 2.51 4.19 -2.93
C ALA A 137 3.66 4.48 -3.91
N ALA A 138 3.44 5.43 -4.81
CA ALA A 138 4.48 5.90 -5.72
C ALA A 138 4.90 7.33 -5.40
N SER A 139 6.16 7.61 -5.59
CA SER A 139 6.77 8.92 -5.54
C SER A 139 7.77 9.06 -6.69
N ALA A 140 8.47 10.18 -6.77
CA ALA A 140 9.45 10.43 -7.82
C ALA A 140 10.49 9.31 -7.94
N GLY A 141 10.39 8.49 -8.98
CA GLY A 141 11.32 7.39 -9.27
C GLY A 141 11.28 6.20 -8.32
N GLN A 142 10.21 6.07 -7.54
CA GLN A 142 10.07 4.98 -6.57
C GLN A 142 8.61 4.52 -6.45
N LEU A 143 8.42 3.20 -6.40
CA LEU A 143 7.18 2.55 -5.97
C LEU A 143 7.49 1.71 -4.74
N THR A 144 6.77 1.95 -3.66
CA THR A 144 6.89 1.20 -2.40
C THR A 144 5.67 0.33 -2.21
N VAL A 145 5.88 -0.93 -1.89
CA VAL A 145 4.85 -1.88 -1.48
C VAL A 145 5.13 -2.34 -0.06
N SER A 146 4.21 -2.06 0.84
CA SER A 146 4.26 -2.50 2.24
C SER A 146 3.32 -3.68 2.44
N ILE A 147 3.79 -4.72 3.09
CA ILE A 147 3.05 -5.96 3.34
C ILE A 147 3.07 -6.24 4.84
N VAL A 148 1.88 -6.48 5.40
CA VAL A 148 1.70 -7.04 6.74
C VAL A 148 0.95 -8.35 6.59
N SER A 149 1.49 -9.43 7.15
CA SER A 149 0.94 -10.78 6.94
C SER A 149 1.20 -11.68 8.15
N LYS A 150 0.81 -12.94 8.03
CA LYS A 150 1.09 -14.03 8.96
C LYS A 150 2.03 -15.05 8.31
N ARG A 151 2.79 -15.77 9.15
CA ARG A 151 3.72 -16.82 8.72
C ARG A 151 3.11 -17.77 7.67
N ALA A 152 1.93 -18.30 7.98
CA ALA A 152 1.25 -19.28 7.13
C ALA A 152 0.89 -18.74 5.73
N HIS A 153 0.73 -17.43 5.57
CA HIS A 153 0.17 -16.82 4.39
C HIS A 153 1.15 -15.94 3.61
N PHE A 154 2.29 -15.60 4.21
CA PHE A 154 3.19 -14.57 3.66
C PHE A 154 3.69 -14.88 2.24
N ALA A 155 4.07 -16.13 1.96
CA ALA A 155 4.54 -16.50 0.62
C ALA A 155 3.42 -16.38 -0.44
N GLU A 156 2.16 -16.71 -0.08
CA GLU A 156 1.02 -16.56 -0.97
C GLU A 156 0.68 -15.08 -1.21
N VAL A 157 0.71 -14.26 -0.15
CA VAL A 157 0.49 -12.80 -0.26
C VAL A 157 1.57 -12.16 -1.11
N LEU A 158 2.83 -12.55 -0.95
CA LEU A 158 3.93 -12.06 -1.77
C LEU A 158 3.73 -12.41 -3.26
N ALA A 159 3.27 -13.63 -3.56
CA ALA A 159 2.94 -14.01 -4.94
C ALA A 159 1.79 -13.16 -5.50
N LEU A 160 0.75 -12.91 -4.73
CA LEU A 160 -0.36 -12.04 -5.12
C LEU A 160 0.10 -10.59 -5.38
N VAL A 161 0.99 -10.06 -4.54
CA VAL A 161 1.59 -8.73 -4.74
C VAL A 161 2.36 -8.68 -6.06
N VAL A 162 3.13 -9.70 -6.38
CA VAL A 162 3.86 -9.76 -7.66
C VAL A 162 2.89 -9.79 -8.85
N ASP A 163 1.77 -10.52 -8.75
CA ASP A 163 0.75 -10.52 -9.81
C ASP A 163 0.11 -9.14 -9.98
N MET A 164 -0.22 -8.44 -8.88
CA MET A 164 -0.72 -7.06 -8.93
C MET A 164 0.28 -6.11 -9.62
N LEU A 165 1.57 -6.27 -9.36
CA LEU A 165 2.61 -5.44 -9.95
C LEU A 165 2.87 -5.75 -11.42
N ARG A 166 2.79 -7.02 -11.84
CA ARG A 166 3.15 -7.46 -13.18
C ARG A 166 1.99 -7.52 -14.16
N GLN A 167 0.79 -7.78 -13.68
CA GLN A 167 -0.39 -8.03 -14.48
C GLN A 167 -1.64 -7.25 -14.00
N PRO A 168 -1.53 -5.94 -13.78
CA PRO A 168 -2.67 -5.14 -13.32
C PRO A 168 -3.77 -5.05 -14.38
N ALA A 169 -5.03 -5.00 -13.94
CA ALA A 169 -6.20 -4.95 -14.81
C ALA A 169 -6.51 -3.55 -15.36
N TRP A 170 -6.11 -2.49 -14.65
CA TRP A 170 -6.37 -1.09 -14.99
C TRP A 170 -7.87 -0.75 -15.18
N PRO A 171 -8.74 -0.95 -14.18
CA PRO A 171 -10.16 -0.71 -14.31
C PRO A 171 -10.47 0.79 -14.47
N ALA A 172 -11.20 1.13 -15.55
CA ALA A 172 -11.45 2.52 -15.91
C ALA A 172 -12.40 3.24 -14.94
N ASP A 173 -13.40 2.55 -14.45
CA ASP A 173 -14.35 3.04 -13.45
C ASP A 173 -13.67 3.38 -12.13
N VAL A 174 -12.66 2.60 -11.74
CA VAL A 174 -11.87 2.88 -10.53
C VAL A 174 -10.95 4.09 -10.72
N LEU A 175 -10.41 4.32 -11.92
CA LEU A 175 -9.64 5.54 -12.18
C LEU A 175 -10.51 6.78 -11.96
N GLU A 176 -11.77 6.77 -12.41
CA GLU A 176 -12.70 7.89 -12.18
C GLU A 176 -13.06 8.05 -10.70
N GLU A 177 -13.17 6.96 -9.95
CA GLU A 177 -13.35 7.00 -8.48
C GLU A 177 -12.14 7.66 -7.81
N VAL A 178 -10.92 7.18 -8.12
CA VAL A 178 -9.65 7.71 -7.57
C VAL A 178 -9.48 9.19 -7.91
N ARG A 179 -9.77 9.59 -9.16
CA ARG A 179 -9.71 10.99 -9.59
C ARG A 179 -10.63 11.88 -8.77
N ARG A 180 -11.89 11.48 -8.59
CA ARG A 180 -12.85 12.24 -7.78
C ARG A 180 -12.40 12.38 -6.33
N GLN A 181 -11.85 11.31 -5.74
CA GLN A 181 -11.33 11.34 -4.38
C GLN A 181 -10.12 12.28 -4.26
N ALA A 182 -9.18 12.22 -5.21
CA ALA A 182 -8.01 13.10 -5.23
C ALA A 182 -8.42 14.59 -5.37
N LEU A 183 -9.32 14.90 -6.31
CA LEU A 183 -9.81 16.27 -6.49
C LEU A 183 -10.54 16.78 -5.24
N ALA A 184 -11.37 15.97 -4.61
CA ALA A 184 -12.04 16.33 -3.36
C ALA A 184 -11.04 16.57 -2.23
N SER A 185 -9.99 15.74 -2.11
CA SER A 185 -8.92 15.92 -1.13
C SER A 185 -8.17 17.23 -1.33
N ILE A 186 -7.85 17.60 -2.58
CA ILE A 186 -7.19 18.88 -2.90
C ILE A 186 -8.08 20.06 -2.51
N GLU A 187 -9.38 20.00 -2.79
CA GLU A 187 -10.32 21.05 -2.41
C GLU A 187 -10.48 21.20 -0.88
N GLU A 188 -10.36 20.12 -0.12
CA GLU A 188 -10.32 20.21 1.34
C GLU A 188 -8.99 20.81 1.82
N GLN A 189 -7.85 20.38 1.27
CA GLN A 189 -6.55 20.95 1.61
C GLN A 189 -6.47 22.47 1.37
N ARG A 190 -7.12 22.97 0.32
CA ARG A 190 -7.19 24.42 0.05
C ARG A 190 -7.85 25.23 1.17
N LYS A 191 -8.69 24.61 2.00
CA LYS A 191 -9.40 25.26 3.10
C LYS A 191 -8.61 25.21 4.40
N GLU A 192 -7.59 24.35 4.46
CA GLU A 192 -6.76 24.17 5.64
C GLU A 192 -5.57 25.17 5.62
N PRO A 193 -5.48 26.10 6.57
CA PRO A 193 -4.42 27.11 6.60
C PRO A 193 -3.01 26.53 6.61
N GLU A 194 -2.82 25.38 7.26
CA GLU A 194 -1.53 24.69 7.33
C GLU A 194 -1.11 24.16 5.97
N ALA A 195 -2.02 23.53 5.21
CA ALA A 195 -1.74 23.02 3.88
C ALA A 195 -1.43 24.14 2.87
N VAL A 196 -2.12 25.29 2.99
CA VAL A 196 -1.83 26.49 2.19
C VAL A 196 -0.45 27.05 2.51
N LEU A 197 -0.08 27.08 3.79
CA LEU A 197 1.26 27.50 4.21
C LEU A 197 2.35 26.56 3.69
N GLU A 198 2.14 25.25 3.80
CA GLU A 198 3.09 24.25 3.27
C GLU A 198 3.27 24.35 1.75
N GLU A 199 2.18 24.56 1.00
CA GLU A 199 2.26 24.81 -0.45
C GLU A 199 3.09 26.05 -0.75
N ALA A 200 2.85 27.16 -0.07
CA ALA A 200 3.58 28.40 -0.26
C ALA A 200 5.07 28.26 0.09
N LEU A 201 5.39 27.61 1.23
CA LEU A 201 6.77 27.37 1.66
C LEU A 201 7.51 26.42 0.71
N SER A 202 6.88 25.31 0.31
CA SER A 202 7.50 24.35 -0.61
C SER A 202 7.84 24.96 -1.97
N ARG A 203 7.12 25.99 -2.39
CA ARG A 203 7.37 26.73 -3.63
C ARG A 203 8.38 27.86 -3.48
N HIS A 204 8.40 28.51 -2.30
CA HIS A 204 9.29 29.65 -2.05
C HIS A 204 10.76 29.30 -2.25
N ASP A 205 11.17 28.15 -1.72
CA ASP A 205 12.57 27.69 -1.78
C ASP A 205 12.83 26.68 -2.90
N ASN A 206 11.87 26.48 -3.83
CA ASN A 206 11.99 25.49 -4.89
C ASN A 206 12.61 26.08 -6.16
N PRO A 207 13.88 25.72 -6.49
CA PRO A 207 14.56 26.29 -7.65
C PRO A 207 14.20 25.60 -8.98
N TYR A 208 13.38 24.55 -8.95
CA TYR A 208 13.15 23.70 -10.11
C TYR A 208 12.04 24.26 -11.02
N PRO A 209 12.25 24.26 -12.35
CA PRO A 209 11.24 24.72 -13.29
C PRO A 209 10.09 23.74 -13.40
N LYS A 210 8.93 24.24 -13.88
CA LYS A 210 7.78 23.41 -14.20
C LYS A 210 8.16 22.28 -15.15
N GLY A 211 7.71 21.05 -14.84
CA GLY A 211 8.05 19.83 -15.55
C GLY A 211 9.21 19.05 -14.94
N ASP A 212 10.07 19.64 -14.13
CA ASP A 212 11.05 18.89 -13.33
C ASP A 212 10.31 18.04 -12.30
N VAL A 213 10.81 16.85 -12.05
CA VAL A 213 10.21 15.90 -11.07
C VAL A 213 10.20 16.43 -9.62
N ARG A 214 11.05 17.42 -9.33
CA ARG A 214 11.19 18.10 -8.03
C ARG A 214 10.40 19.40 -7.93
N TYR A 215 9.75 19.83 -9.02
CA TYR A 215 8.96 21.05 -9.04
C TYR A 215 7.82 21.02 -8.03
N ALA A 216 7.71 22.05 -7.20
CA ALA A 216 6.62 22.20 -6.24
C ALA A 216 5.39 22.79 -6.96
N ARG A 217 4.37 21.95 -7.17
CA ARG A 217 3.13 22.31 -7.89
C ARG A 217 2.17 23.07 -6.99
N THR A 218 1.40 23.99 -7.59
CA THR A 218 0.25 24.61 -6.94
C THR A 218 -0.92 23.63 -6.84
N PHE A 219 -1.90 23.93 -5.99
CA PHE A 219 -3.16 23.18 -5.97
C PHE A 219 -3.87 23.19 -7.34
N ASP A 220 -3.84 24.31 -8.08
CA ASP A 220 -4.43 24.37 -9.42
C ASP A 220 -3.72 23.46 -10.41
N GLU A 221 -2.40 23.40 -10.35
CA GLU A 221 -1.61 22.49 -11.17
C GLU A 221 -1.86 21.01 -10.81
N MET A 222 -1.98 20.69 -9.52
CA MET A 222 -2.35 19.32 -9.10
C MET A 222 -3.75 18.93 -9.59
N VAL A 223 -4.73 19.85 -9.53
CA VAL A 223 -6.06 19.63 -10.09
C VAL A 223 -5.99 19.38 -11.60
N ALA A 224 -5.26 20.22 -12.35
CA ALA A 224 -5.10 20.05 -13.79
C ALA A 224 -4.40 18.72 -14.16
N ASP A 225 -3.38 18.34 -13.40
CA ASP A 225 -2.69 17.07 -13.57
C ASP A 225 -3.64 15.89 -13.37
N TRP A 226 -4.40 15.85 -12.26
CA TRP A 226 -5.39 14.80 -12.00
C TRP A 226 -6.49 14.72 -13.07
N GLN A 227 -6.94 15.87 -13.58
CA GLN A 227 -7.93 15.90 -14.67
C GLN A 227 -7.37 15.31 -15.98
N SER A 228 -6.07 15.45 -16.22
CA SER A 228 -5.40 15.01 -17.43
C SER A 228 -4.97 13.53 -17.41
N VAL A 229 -4.89 12.88 -16.26
CA VAL A 229 -4.47 11.47 -16.14
C VAL A 229 -5.38 10.57 -16.95
N SER A 230 -4.78 9.69 -17.73
CA SER A 230 -5.49 8.68 -18.53
C SER A 230 -4.90 7.27 -18.34
N LEU A 231 -5.70 6.23 -18.61
CA LEU A 231 -5.21 4.85 -18.59
C LEU A 231 -4.07 4.61 -19.61
N VAL A 232 -4.05 5.34 -20.71
CA VAL A 232 -2.97 5.24 -21.68
C VAL A 232 -1.64 5.68 -21.08
N GLN A 233 -1.65 6.80 -20.36
CA GLN A 233 -0.45 7.29 -19.68
C GLN A 233 -0.04 6.37 -18.53
N ILE A 234 -0.99 5.87 -17.73
CA ILE A 234 -0.72 4.92 -16.64
C ILE A 234 -0.06 3.65 -17.16
N LYS A 235 -0.60 3.06 -18.22
CA LYS A 235 -0.02 1.86 -18.85
C LYS A 235 1.37 2.13 -19.41
N ALA A 236 1.55 3.23 -20.12
CA ALA A 236 2.85 3.63 -20.67
C ALA A 236 3.90 3.85 -19.55
N TYR A 237 3.51 4.49 -18.44
CA TYR A 237 4.39 4.67 -17.29
C TYR A 237 4.79 3.33 -16.66
N HIS A 238 3.82 2.47 -16.40
CA HIS A 238 4.06 1.12 -15.86
C HIS A 238 4.96 0.29 -16.77
N GLU A 239 4.67 0.26 -18.06
CA GLU A 239 5.48 -0.50 -19.04
C GLU A 239 6.90 0.02 -19.12
N ARG A 240 7.10 1.32 -19.02
CA ARG A 240 8.41 1.93 -19.12
C ARG A 240 9.26 1.71 -17.87
N PHE A 241 8.69 1.91 -16.68
CA PHE A 241 9.46 2.07 -15.47
C PHE A 241 9.39 0.90 -14.50
N ILE A 242 8.25 0.20 -14.38
CA ILE A 242 8.04 -0.73 -13.27
C ILE A 242 8.68 -2.09 -13.56
N SER A 243 9.70 -2.42 -12.76
CA SER A 243 10.42 -3.70 -12.84
C SER A 243 11.23 -3.97 -11.58
N ALA A 244 11.87 -5.14 -11.51
CA ALA A 244 12.77 -5.51 -10.42
C ALA A 244 14.24 -5.15 -10.67
N SER A 245 14.57 -4.39 -11.74
CA SER A 245 15.97 -4.10 -12.13
C SER A 245 16.77 -3.36 -11.06
N GLN A 246 16.13 -2.47 -10.29
CA GLN A 246 16.75 -1.70 -9.22
C GLN A 246 15.86 -1.75 -7.98
N ALA A 247 15.52 -2.96 -7.57
CA ALA A 247 14.61 -3.19 -6.47
C ALA A 247 15.34 -3.59 -5.19
N GLU A 248 14.70 -3.31 -4.06
CA GLU A 248 15.13 -3.74 -2.74
C GLU A 248 13.92 -4.41 -2.05
N PHE A 249 14.12 -5.60 -1.52
CA PHE A 249 13.13 -6.33 -0.73
C PHE A 249 13.68 -6.58 0.67
N ALA A 250 12.93 -6.19 1.67
CA ALA A 250 13.25 -6.48 3.07
C ALA A 250 12.05 -7.13 3.76
N ALA A 251 12.28 -8.17 4.54
CA ALA A 251 11.25 -8.79 5.37
C ALA A 251 11.80 -9.09 6.77
N VAL A 252 10.96 -8.85 7.77
CA VAL A 252 11.24 -9.14 9.18
C VAL A 252 10.02 -9.81 9.82
N GLY A 253 10.26 -10.79 10.68
CA GLY A 253 9.20 -11.49 11.41
C GLY A 253 9.24 -13.00 11.27
N ASP A 254 8.12 -13.62 11.53
CA ASP A 254 8.01 -15.09 11.56
C ASP A 254 7.62 -15.63 10.18
N PHE A 255 8.61 -16.03 9.39
CA PHE A 255 8.39 -16.57 8.05
C PHE A 255 9.44 -17.61 7.66
N ASP A 256 9.12 -18.42 6.65
CA ASP A 256 10.06 -19.32 6.00
C ASP A 256 10.87 -18.57 4.93
N ALA A 257 12.14 -18.33 5.21
CA ALA A 257 13.03 -17.62 4.31
C ALA A 257 13.25 -18.34 2.96
N GLN A 258 13.18 -19.69 2.94
CA GLN A 258 13.32 -20.47 1.70
C GLN A 258 12.08 -20.33 0.81
N ALA A 259 10.89 -20.38 1.42
CA ALA A 259 9.64 -20.16 0.70
C ALA A 259 9.58 -18.75 0.08
N VAL A 260 9.98 -17.72 0.84
CA VAL A 260 10.07 -16.34 0.35
C VAL A 260 11.05 -16.23 -0.80
N LYS A 261 12.27 -16.79 -0.62
CA LYS A 261 13.30 -16.80 -1.67
C LYS A 261 12.76 -17.46 -2.95
N ALA A 262 12.08 -18.60 -2.85
CA ALA A 262 11.53 -19.32 -4.00
C ALA A 262 10.48 -18.48 -4.76
N VAL A 263 9.64 -17.72 -4.07
CA VAL A 263 8.69 -16.79 -4.70
C VAL A 263 9.42 -15.68 -5.44
N LEU A 264 10.39 -15.02 -4.80
CA LEU A 264 11.17 -13.95 -5.40
C LEU A 264 11.95 -14.43 -6.63
N ASP A 265 12.65 -15.56 -6.52
CA ASP A 265 13.41 -16.14 -7.63
C ASP A 265 12.52 -16.44 -8.84
N ARG A 266 11.39 -17.13 -8.62
CA ARG A 266 10.46 -17.51 -9.68
C ARG A 266 9.81 -16.32 -10.36
N SER A 267 9.47 -15.29 -9.60
CA SER A 267 8.57 -14.24 -10.05
C SER A 267 9.28 -12.95 -10.45
N LEU A 268 10.47 -12.67 -9.90
CA LEU A 268 11.17 -11.40 -10.08
C LEU A 268 12.55 -11.56 -10.75
N SER A 269 13.15 -12.76 -10.82
CA SER A 269 14.53 -12.95 -11.31
C SER A 269 14.74 -12.58 -12.79
N THR A 270 13.67 -12.47 -13.59
CA THR A 270 13.71 -12.12 -15.02
C THR A 270 12.94 -10.83 -15.35
N TRP A 271 12.37 -10.17 -14.35
CA TRP A 271 11.55 -8.99 -14.57
C TRP A 271 12.40 -7.72 -14.61
N THR A 272 12.93 -7.42 -15.78
CA THR A 272 13.81 -6.27 -16.02
C THR A 272 13.22 -5.29 -17.04
N LYS A 273 13.66 -4.04 -16.96
CA LYS A 273 13.39 -3.00 -17.95
C LYS A 273 14.69 -2.29 -18.33
N PRO A 274 14.80 -1.82 -19.58
CA PRO A 274 16.01 -1.14 -20.05
C PRO A 274 16.16 0.30 -19.55
N GLU A 275 15.09 0.90 -18.98
CA GLU A 275 15.14 2.29 -18.49
C GLU A 275 16.19 2.42 -17.37
N PRO A 276 17.16 3.35 -17.51
CA PRO A 276 18.17 3.54 -16.51
C PRO A 276 17.59 4.12 -15.22
N TYR A 277 18.24 3.82 -14.11
CA TYR A 277 17.93 4.44 -12.83
C TYR A 277 19.07 5.35 -12.39
N GLU A 278 18.75 6.58 -12.07
CA GLU A 278 19.61 7.50 -11.34
C GLU A 278 18.82 8.10 -10.19
N ARG A 279 19.44 8.15 -9.01
CA ARG A 279 18.79 8.78 -7.86
C ARG A 279 18.55 10.26 -8.16
N VAL A 280 17.30 10.70 -8.09
CA VAL A 280 16.95 12.12 -8.19
C VAL A 280 17.61 12.86 -7.02
N ALA A 281 18.63 13.64 -7.32
CA ALA A 281 19.37 14.38 -6.30
C ALA A 281 18.55 15.59 -5.83
N GLN A 282 18.53 15.80 -4.53
CA GLN A 282 18.10 17.06 -3.92
C GLN A 282 19.34 17.75 -3.38
N PRO A 283 19.97 18.64 -4.15
CA PRO A 283 21.15 19.35 -3.70
C PRO A 283 20.82 20.22 -2.50
N LEU A 284 21.72 20.24 -1.54
CA LEU A 284 21.61 21.14 -0.39
C LEU A 284 21.75 22.57 -0.90
N VAL A 285 20.71 23.38 -0.72
CA VAL A 285 20.80 24.83 -0.98
C VAL A 285 21.65 25.43 0.14
N LYS A 286 22.86 25.90 -0.19
CA LYS A 286 23.81 26.42 0.80
C LYS A 286 23.51 27.87 1.21
N GLU A 287 22.70 28.56 0.47
CA GLU A 287 22.34 29.97 0.72
C GLU A 287 20.85 30.02 0.99
N THR A 288 20.49 30.18 2.26
CA THR A 288 19.19 30.76 2.65
C THR A 288 19.30 32.26 2.46
N PRO A 289 18.37 32.92 1.77
CA PRO A 289 18.34 34.36 1.64
C PRO A 289 18.20 35.07 3.00
#